data_175dd9695e98cfa466eaee4f8d2dc576
#
_entry.id   175dd9695e98cfa466eaee4f8d2dc576
#
_cell.length_a   1.000
_cell.length_b   1.000
_cell.length_c   1.000
_cell.angle_alpha   90.00
_cell.angle_beta   90.00
_cell.angle_gamma   90.00
#
_symmetry.space_group_name_H-M   'P 1'
#
loop_
_entity.id
_entity.type
_entity.pdbx_description
1 polymer ?
#
loop_
_entity_poly.entity_id
_entity_poly.type
_entity_poly.pdbx_seq_one_letter_code
_entity_poly.pdbx_strand_id
1 'polypeptide(L)'
;MSAFDQMALTWDVVVIGAGPAGMAAATQTANAGLSTLVLDENAGVGGQIWRAITTTPVLSRPVLGADYWKGREVALACVASGAVHMAGATVWSLSSAREIAVSCGGRSRLLTARRVILATGAMERPFPIPGWTLPGVMTIGGAQTVLKTSGLVPTGRVVLAGSGPLLWLYADQLLRAGGAIQAILDTTDRTARTAALRHGWAFARSPYLAKGLALMARVRRKVRVIDGVTALAVEGPGKVDQVIYRRGSAHGERMLVDTLLLHQGVVPNANLAMAAGIAHRWDEQQLCFVPCLSDADGSTSRDGIAIAGDSAGIAGAEAAVERGRIAGQAAARALGVDPSRLPDISSARRHLHRYERARAFLDAFYRPASAFRIPQGDTIVCRCEEVTAQNIVDAVAIGCHGPNQVKSFLRCGMGPCQGRMCSLTVTELIAQVRGRTPAEIGTFRLRPPVKPITVAELAAISALQDNATAANRN
;
A
#
# COMPACT_ATOMS: atom_id res chain seq x y z
N MET A 1 33.81 3.05 -6.15
CA MET A 1 32.81 2.02 -5.78
C MET A 1 31.70 2.71 -5.01
N SER A 2 30.44 2.41 -5.35
CA SER A 2 29.28 2.99 -4.62
C SER A 2 29.11 2.33 -3.24
N ALA A 3 28.38 2.97 -2.33
CA ALA A 3 28.02 2.37 -1.04
C ALA A 3 27.29 1.02 -1.23
N PHE A 4 26.53 0.87 -2.32
CA PHE A 4 25.87 -0.39 -2.68
C PHE A 4 26.88 -1.50 -3.02
N ASP A 5 28.00 -1.19 -3.66
CA ASP A 5 29.03 -2.16 -4.01
C ASP A 5 29.83 -2.65 -2.77
N GLN A 6 29.96 -1.79 -1.76
CA GLN A 6 30.69 -2.07 -0.53
C GLN A 6 29.82 -2.70 0.58
N MET A 7 28.50 -2.75 0.35
CA MET A 7 27.56 -3.29 1.33
C MET A 7 27.82 -4.78 1.60
N ALA A 8 27.77 -5.20 2.87
CA ALA A 8 27.88 -6.60 3.26
C ALA A 8 26.80 -7.46 2.56
N LEU A 9 27.12 -8.71 2.25
CA LEU A 9 26.18 -9.65 1.62
C LEU A 9 25.34 -10.42 2.64
N THR A 10 25.77 -10.45 3.90
CA THR A 10 25.09 -11.17 5.00
C THR A 10 24.74 -10.22 6.12
N TRP A 11 23.53 -10.37 6.66
CA TRP A 11 22.97 -9.51 7.70
C TRP A 11 22.23 -10.34 8.75
N ASP A 12 22.21 -9.88 10.00
CA ASP A 12 21.34 -10.50 11.00
C ASP A 12 19.88 -10.22 10.66
N VAL A 13 19.55 -8.96 10.33
CA VAL A 13 18.18 -8.56 9.97
C VAL A 13 18.18 -7.69 8.73
N VAL A 14 17.33 -8.04 7.76
CA VAL A 14 17.01 -7.17 6.63
C VAL A 14 15.56 -6.75 6.72
N VAL A 15 15.31 -5.44 6.73
CA VAL A 15 13.98 -4.83 6.71
C VAL A 15 13.70 -4.31 5.30
N ILE A 16 12.61 -4.74 4.68
CA ILE A 16 12.22 -4.33 3.33
C ILE A 16 11.09 -3.30 3.43
N GLY A 17 11.44 -2.03 3.17
CA GLY A 17 10.59 -0.86 3.29
C GLY A 17 10.94 0.02 4.49
N ALA A 18 11.23 1.30 4.27
CA ALA A 18 11.54 2.31 5.28
C ALA A 18 10.32 3.17 5.67
N GLY A 19 9.11 2.59 5.62
CA GLY A 19 7.90 3.20 6.17
C GLY A 19 7.86 3.15 7.71
N PRO A 20 6.75 3.59 8.34
CA PRO A 20 6.61 3.61 9.80
C PRO A 20 7.00 2.31 10.49
N ALA A 21 6.53 1.18 9.97
CA ALA A 21 6.84 -0.14 10.54
C ALA A 21 8.30 -0.52 10.35
N GLY A 22 8.86 -0.28 9.14
CA GLY A 22 10.24 -0.63 8.85
C GLY A 22 11.24 0.18 9.67
N MET A 23 11.02 1.49 9.80
CA MET A 23 11.84 2.35 10.66
C MET A 23 11.82 1.87 12.12
N ALA A 24 10.62 1.58 12.64
CA ALA A 24 10.46 1.11 14.02
C ALA A 24 11.11 -0.26 14.24
N ALA A 25 10.97 -1.19 13.29
CA ALA A 25 11.60 -2.51 13.36
C ALA A 25 13.13 -2.42 13.32
N ALA A 26 13.66 -1.62 12.38
CA ALA A 26 15.10 -1.41 12.25
C ALA A 26 15.71 -0.78 13.50
N THR A 27 15.02 0.21 14.10
CA THR A 27 15.45 0.81 15.36
C THR A 27 15.56 -0.23 16.47
N GLN A 28 14.59 -1.15 16.61
CA GLN A 28 14.62 -2.18 17.63
C GLN A 28 15.78 -3.18 17.42
N THR A 29 15.99 -3.63 16.20
CA THR A 29 17.02 -4.63 15.90
C THR A 29 18.43 -4.04 15.98
N ALA A 30 18.66 -2.83 15.48
CA ALA A 30 19.96 -2.16 15.56
C ALA A 30 20.32 -1.79 17.01
N ASN A 31 19.38 -1.24 17.80
CA ASN A 31 19.61 -0.96 19.23
C ASN A 31 19.86 -2.22 20.06
N ALA A 32 19.41 -3.38 19.58
CA ALA A 32 19.72 -4.68 20.19
C ALA A 32 21.13 -5.21 19.81
N GLY A 33 21.91 -4.44 19.03
CA GLY A 33 23.28 -4.77 18.61
C GLY A 33 23.34 -5.70 17.39
N LEU A 34 22.24 -5.88 16.64
CA LEU A 34 22.21 -6.73 15.45
C LEU A 34 22.58 -5.92 14.20
N SER A 35 23.34 -6.53 13.30
CA SER A 35 23.60 -5.95 11.97
C SER A 35 22.28 -5.84 11.21
N THR A 36 21.83 -4.60 11.00
CA THR A 36 20.50 -4.31 10.44
C THR A 36 20.60 -3.47 9.17
N LEU A 37 20.01 -4.00 8.08
CA LEU A 37 19.91 -3.32 6.80
C LEU A 37 18.44 -2.97 6.50
N VAL A 38 18.18 -1.74 6.07
CA VAL A 38 16.88 -1.27 5.58
C VAL A 38 16.98 -1.01 4.09
N LEU A 39 16.20 -1.71 3.29
CA LEU A 39 16.11 -1.54 1.84
C LEU A 39 14.82 -0.78 1.48
N ASP A 40 14.95 0.36 0.79
CA ASP A 40 13.78 1.12 0.33
C ASP A 40 14.01 1.70 -1.08
N GLU A 41 13.00 1.60 -1.94
CA GLU A 41 13.03 2.12 -3.31
C GLU A 41 13.00 3.65 -3.39
N ASN A 42 12.69 4.32 -2.29
CA ASN A 42 12.64 5.78 -2.21
C ASN A 42 13.98 6.38 -1.75
N ALA A 43 14.15 7.66 -2.05
CA ALA A 43 15.37 8.39 -1.68
C ALA A 43 15.52 8.63 -0.18
N GLY A 44 14.43 8.54 0.60
CA GLY A 44 14.44 8.79 2.03
C GLY A 44 13.43 7.95 2.79
N VAL A 45 13.63 7.89 4.09
CA VAL A 45 12.73 7.17 5.02
C VAL A 45 11.38 7.87 5.17
N GLY A 46 10.36 7.14 5.67
CA GLY A 46 9.01 7.63 5.94
C GLY A 46 7.92 6.91 5.15
N GLY A 47 8.28 6.16 4.10
CA GLY A 47 7.34 5.45 3.23
C GLY A 47 6.34 6.40 2.54
N GLN A 48 5.11 5.96 2.28
CA GLN A 48 4.09 6.80 1.63
C GLN A 48 3.45 7.80 2.60
N ILE A 49 3.20 7.38 3.84
CA ILE A 49 2.44 8.19 4.81
C ILE A 49 3.26 9.38 5.31
N TRP A 50 4.56 9.19 5.53
CA TRP A 50 5.52 10.21 5.96
C TRP A 50 6.57 10.50 4.88
N ARG A 51 6.12 10.48 3.61
CA ARG A 51 6.97 10.74 2.45
C ARG A 51 7.76 12.03 2.63
N ALA A 52 9.08 11.96 2.42
CA ALA A 52 10.00 13.08 2.52
C ALA A 52 10.08 13.73 3.92
N ILE A 53 9.77 12.99 5.02
CA ILE A 53 9.68 13.54 6.38
C ILE A 53 10.98 14.19 6.87
N THR A 54 12.12 13.75 6.37
CA THR A 54 13.45 14.29 6.72
C THR A 54 13.83 15.52 5.91
N THR A 55 13.24 15.73 4.74
CA THR A 55 13.59 16.80 3.79
C THR A 55 12.49 17.85 3.61
N THR A 56 11.23 17.54 3.97
CA THR A 56 10.12 18.49 3.87
C THR A 56 10.37 19.71 4.77
N PRO A 57 10.26 20.95 4.22
CA PRO A 57 10.47 22.17 5.00
C PRO A 57 9.50 22.30 6.17
N VAL A 58 9.96 22.76 7.32
CA VAL A 58 9.12 22.98 8.53
C VAL A 58 7.98 23.96 8.25
N LEU A 59 8.16 24.91 7.34
CA LEU A 59 7.12 25.84 6.87
C LEU A 59 5.88 25.12 6.29
N SER A 60 6.01 23.88 5.83
CA SER A 60 4.88 23.05 5.38
C SER A 60 4.05 22.48 6.53
N ARG A 61 4.40 22.73 7.79
CA ARG A 61 3.72 22.20 8.97
C ARG A 61 2.21 22.51 9.01
N PRO A 62 1.75 23.72 8.71
CA PRO A 62 0.32 24.03 8.65
C PRO A 62 -0.42 23.23 7.59
N VAL A 63 0.21 22.96 6.45
CA VAL A 63 -0.37 22.23 5.31
C VAL A 63 -0.53 20.76 5.61
N LEU A 64 0.55 20.07 6.01
CA LEU A 64 0.56 18.62 6.17
C LEU A 64 -0.05 18.15 7.50
N GLY A 65 -0.09 19.03 8.52
CA GLY A 65 -0.71 18.77 9.81
C GLY A 65 0.15 17.94 10.78
N ALA A 66 -0.23 17.93 12.06
CA ALA A 66 0.55 17.36 13.15
C ALA A 66 0.87 15.86 12.98
N ASP A 67 -0.05 15.08 12.40
CA ASP A 67 0.16 13.63 12.25
C ASP A 67 1.26 13.28 11.25
N TYR A 68 1.45 14.09 10.25
CA TYR A 68 2.58 13.92 9.34
C TYR A 68 3.91 14.11 10.11
N TRP A 69 3.98 15.11 10.98
CA TRP A 69 5.21 15.46 11.69
C TRP A 69 5.58 14.49 12.82
N LYS A 70 4.65 13.66 13.30
CA LYS A 70 4.96 12.54 14.22
C LYS A 70 6.00 11.59 13.61
N GLY A 71 6.02 11.44 12.30
CA GLY A 71 6.99 10.60 11.61
C GLY A 71 8.44 11.04 11.75
N ARG A 72 8.69 12.34 12.07
CA ARG A 72 10.05 12.87 12.21
C ARG A 72 10.80 12.23 13.38
N GLU A 73 10.14 12.04 14.50
CA GLU A 73 10.76 11.40 15.68
C GLU A 73 11.14 9.96 15.38
N VAL A 74 10.25 9.20 14.70
CA VAL A 74 10.52 7.81 14.30
C VAL A 74 11.66 7.74 13.28
N ALA A 75 11.71 8.67 12.33
CA ALA A 75 12.78 8.74 11.35
C ALA A 75 14.14 9.06 11.98
N LEU A 76 14.19 10.04 12.89
CA LEU A 76 15.42 10.40 13.62
C LEU A 76 15.90 9.26 14.51
N ALA A 77 14.99 8.56 15.20
CA ALA A 77 15.35 7.39 16.00
C ALA A 77 15.94 6.26 15.14
N CYS A 78 15.38 6.04 13.94
CA CYS A 78 15.92 5.06 13.02
C CYS A 78 17.32 5.41 12.52
N VAL A 79 17.54 6.66 12.15
CA VAL A 79 18.88 7.14 11.73
C VAL A 79 19.89 7.03 12.88
N ALA A 80 19.50 7.41 14.10
CA ALA A 80 20.38 7.36 15.28
C ALA A 80 20.68 5.94 15.77
N SER A 81 19.90 4.94 15.38
CA SER A 81 20.07 3.55 15.84
C SER A 81 21.28 2.82 15.26
N GLY A 82 21.89 3.37 14.21
CA GLY A 82 22.97 2.70 13.48
C GLY A 82 22.53 1.67 12.45
N ALA A 83 21.22 1.51 12.19
CA ALA A 83 20.74 0.71 11.07
C ALA A 83 21.20 1.31 9.74
N VAL A 84 21.73 0.47 8.85
CA VAL A 84 22.16 0.89 7.51
C VAL A 84 20.95 1.06 6.61
N HIS A 85 20.71 2.27 6.12
CA HIS A 85 19.64 2.54 5.16
C HIS A 85 20.19 2.63 3.73
N MET A 86 19.72 1.76 2.85
CA MET A 86 20.03 1.78 1.43
C MET A 86 18.83 2.35 0.66
N ALA A 87 18.94 3.63 0.31
CA ALA A 87 17.95 4.35 -0.47
C ALA A 87 18.04 3.97 -1.97
N GLY A 88 16.92 4.02 -2.69
CA GLY A 88 16.85 3.64 -4.11
C GLY A 88 17.03 2.15 -4.37
N ALA A 89 16.97 1.33 -3.33
CA ALA A 89 17.16 -0.11 -3.41
C ALA A 89 15.82 -0.82 -3.70
N THR A 90 15.68 -1.37 -4.89
CA THR A 90 14.50 -2.11 -5.33
C THR A 90 14.67 -3.59 -5.08
N VAL A 91 13.95 -4.13 -4.10
CA VAL A 91 13.86 -5.57 -3.88
C VAL A 91 12.86 -6.18 -4.86
N TRP A 92 13.31 -7.12 -5.66
CA TRP A 92 12.49 -7.76 -6.69
C TRP A 92 12.33 -9.27 -6.52
N SER A 93 13.11 -9.90 -5.63
CA SER A 93 12.95 -11.30 -5.25
C SER A 93 13.27 -11.51 -3.77
N LEU A 94 12.54 -12.42 -3.16
CA LEU A 94 12.80 -12.97 -1.83
C LEU A 94 12.50 -14.46 -1.86
N SER A 95 13.49 -15.29 -1.54
CA SER A 95 13.34 -16.74 -1.45
C SER A 95 12.90 -17.18 -0.04
N SER A 96 12.39 -18.40 0.07
CA SER A 96 12.10 -19.02 1.37
C SER A 96 13.36 -19.25 2.21
N ALA A 97 14.55 -19.31 1.59
CA ALA A 97 15.84 -19.37 2.26
C ALA A 97 16.36 -17.99 2.73
N ARG A 98 15.55 -16.94 2.58
CA ARG A 98 15.88 -15.55 2.94
C ARG A 98 17.00 -14.94 2.09
N GLU A 99 17.13 -15.40 0.86
CA GLU A 99 17.94 -14.75 -0.14
C GLU A 99 17.14 -13.60 -0.76
N ILE A 100 17.74 -12.42 -0.87
CA ILE A 100 17.11 -11.18 -1.29
C ILE A 100 17.84 -10.66 -2.50
N ALA A 101 17.17 -10.65 -3.65
CA ALA A 101 17.71 -10.00 -4.84
C ALA A 101 17.26 -8.53 -4.86
N VAL A 102 18.23 -7.64 -4.94
CA VAL A 102 18.04 -6.19 -4.86
C VAL A 102 18.84 -5.48 -5.94
N SER A 103 18.23 -4.46 -6.56
CA SER A 103 18.88 -3.57 -7.53
C SER A 103 18.95 -2.15 -6.99
N CYS A 104 20.08 -1.49 -7.24
CA CYS A 104 20.28 -0.07 -6.92
C CYS A 104 21.26 0.54 -7.94
N GLY A 105 20.89 1.68 -8.54
CA GLY A 105 21.74 2.38 -9.49
C GLY A 105 22.16 1.55 -10.71
N GLY A 106 21.28 0.70 -11.24
CA GLY A 106 21.54 -0.15 -12.40
C GLY A 106 22.39 -1.41 -12.12
N ARG A 107 22.65 -1.71 -10.85
CA ARG A 107 23.39 -2.90 -10.40
C ARG A 107 22.53 -3.76 -9.52
N SER A 108 22.78 -5.07 -9.50
CA SER A 108 22.06 -6.02 -8.65
C SER A 108 23.01 -6.80 -7.76
N ARG A 109 22.51 -7.17 -6.59
CA ARG A 109 23.21 -8.03 -5.64
C ARG A 109 22.23 -9.05 -5.02
N LEU A 110 22.79 -10.19 -4.64
CA LEU A 110 22.08 -11.20 -3.85
C LEU A 110 22.59 -11.11 -2.41
N LEU A 111 21.65 -10.83 -1.50
CA LEU A 111 21.91 -10.73 -0.05
C LEU A 111 21.30 -11.91 0.67
N THR A 112 21.84 -12.25 1.83
CA THR A 112 21.25 -13.22 2.74
C THR A 112 21.02 -12.60 4.12
N ALA A 113 19.95 -13.03 4.80
CA ALA A 113 19.64 -12.55 6.13
C ALA A 113 19.26 -13.70 7.05
N ARG A 114 19.62 -13.59 8.34
CA ARG A 114 19.14 -14.55 9.36
C ARG A 114 17.65 -14.35 9.63
N ARG A 115 17.16 -13.07 9.54
CA ARG A 115 15.75 -12.72 9.64
C ARG A 115 15.41 -11.63 8.62
N VAL A 116 14.19 -11.71 8.03
CA VAL A 116 13.65 -10.70 7.11
C VAL A 116 12.34 -10.15 7.66
N ILE A 117 12.19 -8.84 7.68
CA ILE A 117 10.94 -8.18 8.05
C ILE A 117 10.38 -7.44 6.83
N LEU A 118 9.26 -7.90 6.31
CA LEU A 118 8.55 -7.26 5.22
C LEU A 118 7.70 -6.10 5.77
N ALA A 119 8.10 -4.87 5.49
CA ALA A 119 7.41 -3.64 5.87
C ALA A 119 6.97 -2.86 4.62
N THR A 120 6.48 -3.58 3.60
CA THR A 120 6.14 -3.08 2.26
C THR A 120 4.92 -2.15 2.23
N GLY A 121 4.21 -2.00 3.36
CA GLY A 121 3.13 -1.05 3.56
C GLY A 121 1.89 -1.36 2.74
N ALA A 122 1.23 -0.31 2.27
CA ALA A 122 -0.03 -0.36 1.54
C ALA A 122 0.05 0.36 0.20
N MET A 123 -0.91 0.06 -0.66
CA MET A 123 -1.17 0.77 -1.91
C MET A 123 -2.64 1.20 -1.97
N GLU A 124 -2.95 2.20 -2.76
CA GLU A 124 -4.35 2.54 -3.00
C GLU A 124 -5.07 1.40 -3.72
N ARG A 125 -6.30 1.14 -3.29
CA ARG A 125 -7.18 0.20 -3.97
C ARG A 125 -7.45 0.69 -5.38
N PRO A 126 -7.32 -0.16 -6.40
CA PRO A 126 -7.74 0.17 -7.75
C PRO A 126 -9.21 0.60 -7.79
N PHE A 127 -9.50 1.62 -8.59
CA PHE A 127 -10.82 2.18 -8.73
C PHE A 127 -11.20 2.23 -10.23
N PRO A 128 -11.46 1.08 -10.85
CA PRO A 128 -11.73 0.97 -12.28
C PRO A 128 -13.15 1.41 -12.60
N ILE A 129 -13.32 2.68 -12.93
CA ILE A 129 -14.53 3.25 -13.51
C ILE A 129 -14.31 3.53 -15.01
N PRO A 130 -15.35 3.61 -15.85
CA PRO A 130 -15.19 4.01 -17.24
C PRO A 130 -14.36 5.29 -17.37
N GLY A 131 -13.31 5.26 -18.20
CA GLY A 131 -12.43 6.39 -18.46
C GLY A 131 -11.35 6.67 -17.39
N TRP A 132 -11.19 5.85 -16.35
CA TRP A 132 -10.22 6.10 -15.27
C TRP A 132 -8.74 6.12 -15.70
N THR A 133 -8.44 5.68 -16.91
CA THR A 133 -7.10 5.69 -17.48
C THR A 133 -6.75 6.95 -18.26
N LEU A 134 -7.71 7.85 -18.47
CA LEU A 134 -7.50 9.12 -19.16
C LEU A 134 -6.49 10.01 -18.42
N PRO A 135 -5.59 10.70 -19.15
CA PRO A 135 -4.76 11.76 -18.59
C PRO A 135 -5.61 12.80 -17.82
N GLY A 136 -5.12 13.23 -16.65
CA GLY A 136 -5.86 14.08 -15.73
C GLY A 136 -6.68 13.32 -14.68
N VAL A 137 -6.80 11.99 -14.81
CA VAL A 137 -7.30 11.11 -13.74
C VAL A 137 -6.14 10.51 -12.97
N MET A 138 -6.11 10.68 -11.65
CA MET A 138 -5.08 10.11 -10.80
C MET A 138 -5.64 9.71 -9.43
N THR A 139 -4.85 9.00 -8.64
CA THR A 139 -5.26 8.64 -7.28
C THR A 139 -4.98 9.77 -6.29
N ILE A 140 -5.78 9.85 -5.23
CA ILE A 140 -5.57 10.84 -4.14
C ILE A 140 -4.21 10.65 -3.47
N GLY A 141 -3.76 9.40 -3.25
CA GLY A 141 -2.44 9.14 -2.68
C GLY A 141 -1.30 9.55 -3.61
N GLY A 142 -1.48 9.43 -4.93
CA GLY A 142 -0.56 9.98 -5.91
C GLY A 142 -0.44 11.50 -5.79
N ALA A 143 -1.57 12.20 -5.77
CA ALA A 143 -1.62 13.66 -5.59
C ALA A 143 -1.03 14.10 -4.23
N GLN A 144 -1.33 13.35 -3.15
CA GLN A 144 -0.75 13.61 -1.82
C GLN A 144 0.77 13.41 -1.79
N THR A 145 1.28 12.43 -2.53
CA THR A 145 2.73 12.21 -2.64
C THR A 145 3.41 13.40 -3.30
N VAL A 146 2.85 13.92 -4.40
CA VAL A 146 3.35 15.14 -5.07
C VAL A 146 3.32 16.34 -4.14
N LEU A 147 2.24 16.53 -3.37
CA LEU A 147 2.15 17.60 -2.38
C LEU A 147 3.25 17.48 -1.30
N LYS A 148 3.52 16.27 -0.79
CA LYS A 148 4.54 16.04 0.25
C LYS A 148 5.96 16.24 -0.25
N THR A 149 6.25 15.82 -1.49
CA THR A 149 7.62 15.87 -2.05
C THR A 149 7.98 17.20 -2.67
N SER A 150 7.02 17.85 -3.33
CA SER A 150 7.27 19.01 -4.18
C SER A 150 6.43 20.23 -3.83
N GLY A 151 5.51 20.11 -2.85
CA GLY A 151 4.59 21.20 -2.51
C GLY A 151 3.56 21.52 -3.60
N LEU A 152 3.51 20.73 -4.69
CA LEU A 152 2.65 20.99 -5.82
C LEU A 152 1.22 20.50 -5.56
N VAL A 153 0.27 21.26 -6.08
CA VAL A 153 -1.17 20.95 -6.04
C VAL A 153 -1.76 21.01 -7.46
N PRO A 154 -2.77 20.21 -7.76
CA PRO A 154 -3.47 20.31 -9.04
C PRO A 154 -4.17 21.68 -9.17
N THR A 155 -4.22 22.18 -10.40
CA THR A 155 -4.86 23.46 -10.76
C THR A 155 -6.10 23.22 -11.62
N GLY A 156 -6.89 24.27 -11.86
CA GLY A 156 -8.13 24.20 -12.64
C GLY A 156 -9.31 23.64 -11.83
N ARG A 157 -10.23 22.98 -12.52
CA ARG A 157 -11.43 22.37 -11.93
C ARG A 157 -11.09 21.00 -11.37
N VAL A 158 -10.79 20.94 -10.07
CA VAL A 158 -10.41 19.70 -9.38
C VAL A 158 -11.63 19.10 -8.70
N VAL A 159 -11.92 17.83 -9.01
CA VAL A 159 -12.96 17.04 -8.36
C VAL A 159 -12.31 15.84 -7.67
N LEU A 160 -12.71 15.59 -6.42
CA LEU A 160 -12.35 14.37 -5.68
C LEU A 160 -13.53 13.42 -5.72
N ALA A 161 -13.27 12.13 -5.98
CA ALA A 161 -14.33 11.12 -5.98
C ALA A 161 -13.90 9.86 -5.25
N GLY A 162 -14.80 9.32 -4.41
CA GLY A 162 -14.53 8.09 -3.72
C GLY A 162 -14.96 8.07 -2.26
N SER A 163 -14.27 7.25 -1.46
CA SER A 163 -14.61 6.96 -0.07
C SER A 163 -13.36 6.67 0.73
N GLY A 164 -13.31 7.10 1.98
CA GLY A 164 -12.22 6.79 2.89
C GLY A 164 -11.62 8.00 3.62
N PRO A 165 -10.90 7.76 4.72
CA PRO A 165 -10.30 8.84 5.53
C PRO A 165 -9.27 9.68 4.77
N LEU A 166 -8.52 9.07 3.84
CA LEU A 166 -7.51 9.78 3.06
C LEU A 166 -8.11 10.83 2.12
N LEU A 167 -9.32 10.59 1.58
CA LEU A 167 -10.03 11.56 0.77
C LEU A 167 -10.24 12.87 1.52
N TRP A 168 -10.74 12.80 2.75
CA TRP A 168 -10.98 13.96 3.60
C TRP A 168 -9.69 14.64 4.05
N LEU A 169 -8.67 13.83 4.40
CA LEU A 169 -7.37 14.34 4.81
C LEU A 169 -6.71 15.14 3.68
N TYR A 170 -6.69 14.55 2.47
CA TYR A 170 -6.10 15.23 1.32
C TYR A 170 -6.88 16.47 0.92
N ALA A 171 -8.22 16.44 0.99
CA ALA A 171 -9.04 17.63 0.73
C ALA A 171 -8.67 18.79 1.68
N ASP A 172 -8.50 18.54 2.97
CA ASP A 172 -8.05 19.56 3.95
C ASP A 172 -6.62 20.05 3.65
N GLN A 173 -5.71 19.14 3.30
CA GLN A 173 -4.33 19.49 2.94
C GLN A 173 -4.25 20.31 1.65
N LEU A 174 -5.02 19.93 0.63
CA LEU A 174 -5.09 20.66 -0.64
C LEU A 174 -5.60 22.10 -0.43
N LEU A 175 -6.68 22.26 0.35
CA LEU A 175 -7.22 23.60 0.68
C LEU A 175 -6.24 24.45 1.50
N ARG A 176 -5.48 23.85 2.42
CA ARG A 176 -4.44 24.55 3.19
C ARG A 176 -3.23 24.92 2.34
N ALA A 177 -2.96 24.15 1.30
CA ALA A 177 -1.90 24.44 0.34
C ALA A 177 -2.30 25.51 -0.70
N GLY A 178 -3.51 26.09 -0.58
CA GLY A 178 -4.01 27.10 -1.50
C GLY A 178 -4.67 26.55 -2.76
N GLY A 179 -4.84 25.22 -2.86
CA GLY A 179 -5.54 24.58 -3.97
C GLY A 179 -7.07 24.74 -3.85
N ALA A 180 -7.77 24.65 -4.98
CA ALA A 180 -9.22 24.71 -5.05
C ALA A 180 -9.84 23.33 -5.32
N ILE A 181 -11.01 23.07 -4.73
CA ILE A 181 -11.78 21.85 -4.95
C ILE A 181 -13.19 22.28 -5.39
N GLN A 182 -13.59 21.89 -6.60
CA GLN A 182 -14.91 22.19 -7.14
C GLN A 182 -16.01 21.39 -6.45
N ALA A 183 -15.77 20.10 -6.24
CA ALA A 183 -16.69 19.19 -5.54
C ALA A 183 -16.00 17.95 -5.02
N ILE A 184 -16.64 17.32 -4.02
CA ILE A 184 -16.33 15.96 -3.57
C ILE A 184 -17.54 15.07 -3.89
N LEU A 185 -17.31 13.99 -4.66
CA LEU A 185 -18.30 12.97 -4.99
C LEU A 185 -18.12 11.81 -4.03
N ASP A 186 -18.86 11.81 -2.91
CA ASP A 186 -18.74 10.78 -1.86
C ASP A 186 -19.52 9.52 -2.26
N THR A 187 -18.78 8.44 -2.49
CA THR A 187 -19.31 7.11 -2.87
C THR A 187 -19.59 6.21 -1.67
N THR A 188 -19.52 6.71 -0.45
CA THR A 188 -19.77 5.93 0.77
C THR A 188 -21.21 5.44 0.80
N ASP A 189 -21.39 4.12 0.80
CA ASP A 189 -22.71 3.49 0.79
C ASP A 189 -23.47 3.73 2.11
N ARG A 190 -24.79 3.95 2.00
CA ARG A 190 -25.67 4.13 3.17
C ARG A 190 -25.77 2.86 4.01
N THR A 191 -25.80 1.69 3.37
CA THR A 191 -25.85 0.40 4.08
C THR A 191 -24.56 0.14 4.85
N ALA A 192 -23.41 0.52 4.31
CA ALA A 192 -22.12 0.46 4.99
C ALA A 192 -22.09 1.36 6.24
N ARG A 193 -22.66 2.57 6.16
CA ARG A 193 -22.75 3.49 7.29
C ARG A 193 -23.57 2.89 8.45
N THR A 194 -24.71 2.25 8.16
CA THR A 194 -25.55 1.60 9.20
C THR A 194 -24.86 0.37 9.77
N ALA A 195 -24.23 -0.46 8.95
CA ALA A 195 -23.50 -1.64 9.39
C ALA A 195 -22.32 -1.29 10.31
N ALA A 196 -21.69 -0.13 10.13
CA ALA A 196 -20.58 0.32 10.98
C ALA A 196 -21.01 0.62 12.43
N LEU A 197 -22.28 0.93 12.68
CA LEU A 197 -22.77 1.30 14.02
C LEU A 197 -22.51 0.21 15.07
N ARG A 198 -22.47 -1.06 14.68
CA ARG A 198 -22.11 -2.18 15.58
C ARG A 198 -20.71 -2.03 16.19
N HIS A 199 -19.82 -1.30 15.54
CA HIS A 199 -18.46 -1.01 16.01
C HIS A 199 -18.34 0.41 16.62
N GLY A 200 -19.46 1.15 16.72
CA GLY A 200 -19.49 2.56 17.10
C GLY A 200 -18.92 2.84 18.49
N TRP A 201 -19.17 1.95 19.48
CA TRP A 201 -18.68 2.15 20.84
C TRP A 201 -17.15 2.12 20.96
N ALA A 202 -16.50 1.18 20.28
CA ALA A 202 -15.04 1.11 20.26
C ALA A 202 -14.42 2.31 19.52
N PHE A 203 -15.06 2.76 18.44
CA PHE A 203 -14.64 3.92 17.66
C PHE A 203 -14.83 5.23 18.44
N ALA A 204 -15.93 5.39 19.20
CA ALA A 204 -16.21 6.58 20.00
C ALA A 204 -15.13 6.84 21.07
N ARG A 205 -14.49 5.78 21.56
CA ARG A 205 -13.37 5.85 22.52
C ARG A 205 -12.01 6.03 21.88
N SER A 206 -11.95 6.11 20.55
CA SER A 206 -10.70 6.31 19.83
C SER A 206 -10.44 7.80 19.55
N PRO A 207 -9.20 8.20 19.35
CA PRO A 207 -8.87 9.57 18.95
C PRO A 207 -9.37 9.92 17.54
N TYR A 208 -9.81 8.91 16.77
CA TYR A 208 -10.20 9.09 15.37
C TYR A 208 -11.56 9.73 15.18
N LEU A 209 -12.51 9.57 16.13
CA LEU A 209 -13.87 10.13 15.99
C LEU A 209 -13.83 11.67 15.96
N ALA A 210 -13.33 12.29 17.02
CA ALA A 210 -13.29 13.77 17.11
C ALA A 210 -12.48 14.37 15.98
N LYS A 211 -11.34 13.77 15.65
CA LYS A 211 -10.47 14.19 14.56
C LYS A 211 -11.16 14.08 13.20
N GLY A 212 -11.83 12.95 12.93
CA GLY A 212 -12.55 12.72 11.68
C GLY A 212 -13.71 13.71 11.51
N LEU A 213 -14.52 13.92 12.55
CA LEU A 213 -15.62 14.88 12.53
C LEU A 213 -15.13 16.32 12.29
N ALA A 214 -14.10 16.75 13.01
CA ALA A 214 -13.51 18.06 12.81
C ALA A 214 -12.95 18.27 11.40
N LEU A 215 -12.31 17.24 10.83
CA LEU A 215 -11.77 17.25 9.48
C LEU A 215 -12.90 17.39 8.44
N MET A 216 -13.91 16.53 8.52
CA MET A 216 -15.06 16.54 7.62
C MET A 216 -15.83 17.87 7.73
N ALA A 217 -16.03 18.42 8.93
CA ALA A 217 -16.70 19.70 9.12
C ALA A 217 -15.92 20.86 8.48
N ARG A 218 -14.59 20.89 8.60
CA ARG A 218 -13.77 21.92 7.94
C ARG A 218 -13.88 21.86 6.42
N VAL A 219 -13.82 20.67 5.84
CA VAL A 219 -13.90 20.49 4.39
C VAL A 219 -15.31 20.84 3.89
N ARG A 220 -16.37 20.34 4.54
CA ARG A 220 -17.78 20.60 4.15
C ARG A 220 -18.19 22.06 4.22
N ARG A 221 -17.50 22.88 5.03
CA ARG A 221 -17.74 24.35 5.07
C ARG A 221 -17.18 25.09 3.85
N LYS A 222 -16.21 24.49 3.14
CA LYS A 222 -15.48 25.13 2.05
C LYS A 222 -15.75 24.51 0.68
N VAL A 223 -16.21 23.26 0.65
CA VAL A 223 -16.34 22.47 -0.58
C VAL A 223 -17.74 21.87 -0.66
N ARG A 224 -18.33 21.95 -1.86
CA ARG A 224 -19.58 21.24 -2.17
C ARG A 224 -19.34 19.73 -2.09
N VAL A 225 -20.05 19.03 -1.21
CA VAL A 225 -20.00 17.58 -1.09
C VAL A 225 -21.31 16.98 -1.61
N ILE A 226 -21.20 16.05 -2.54
CA ILE A 226 -22.30 15.33 -3.16
C ILE A 226 -22.25 13.90 -2.60
N ASP A 227 -23.09 13.64 -1.60
CA ASP A 227 -23.15 12.35 -0.92
C ASP A 227 -24.01 11.33 -1.71
N GLY A 228 -23.68 10.02 -1.51
CA GLY A 228 -24.47 8.91 -2.02
C GLY A 228 -24.34 8.70 -3.53
N VAL A 229 -23.16 8.95 -4.05
CA VAL A 229 -22.85 8.67 -5.46
C VAL A 229 -22.77 7.17 -5.66
N THR A 230 -23.57 6.65 -6.60
CA THR A 230 -23.69 5.20 -6.88
C THR A 230 -23.11 4.77 -8.22
N ALA A 231 -22.79 5.72 -9.11
CA ALA A 231 -22.08 5.43 -10.36
C ALA A 231 -21.20 6.64 -10.74
N LEU A 232 -20.09 6.33 -11.38
CA LEU A 232 -19.10 7.29 -11.90
C LEU A 232 -18.61 6.84 -13.26
N ALA A 233 -18.43 7.78 -14.16
CA ALA A 233 -17.73 7.60 -15.42
C ALA A 233 -16.97 8.88 -15.78
N VAL A 234 -15.93 8.75 -16.58
CA VAL A 234 -15.09 9.86 -17.03
C VAL A 234 -15.08 9.88 -18.55
N GLU A 235 -15.23 11.05 -19.12
CA GLU A 235 -15.20 11.26 -20.56
C GLU A 235 -14.26 12.40 -20.93
N GLY A 236 -13.75 12.35 -22.15
CA GLY A 236 -12.97 13.42 -22.75
C GLY A 236 -12.13 12.95 -23.95
N PRO A 237 -11.84 13.83 -24.90
CA PRO A 237 -11.04 13.52 -26.07
C PRO A 237 -9.54 13.50 -25.70
N GLY A 238 -8.98 12.32 -25.40
CA GLY A 238 -7.56 12.13 -25.07
C GLY A 238 -7.13 12.55 -23.67
N LYS A 239 -7.94 13.29 -22.91
CA LYS A 239 -7.78 13.63 -21.50
C LYS A 239 -9.14 13.81 -20.84
N VAL A 240 -9.17 13.84 -19.50
CA VAL A 240 -10.42 14.12 -18.79
C VAL A 240 -10.96 15.51 -19.15
N ASP A 241 -12.26 15.58 -19.43
CA ASP A 241 -13.00 16.82 -19.69
C ASP A 241 -14.23 16.94 -18.78
N GLN A 242 -14.88 15.79 -18.51
CA GLN A 242 -16.04 15.73 -17.64
C GLN A 242 -16.13 14.45 -16.85
N VAL A 243 -16.72 14.53 -15.66
CA VAL A 243 -17.15 13.40 -14.86
C VAL A 243 -18.67 13.30 -14.90
N ILE A 244 -19.17 12.10 -15.13
CA ILE A 244 -20.58 11.76 -15.07
C ILE A 244 -20.81 10.99 -13.76
N TYR A 245 -21.80 11.41 -12.98
CA TYR A 245 -22.13 10.72 -11.74
C TYR A 245 -23.64 10.54 -11.56
N ARG A 246 -24.03 9.53 -10.82
CA ARG A 246 -25.44 9.28 -10.44
C ARG A 246 -25.57 9.11 -8.94
N ARG A 247 -26.74 9.46 -8.41
CA ARG A 247 -27.16 9.22 -7.03
C ARG A 247 -28.41 8.35 -7.01
N GLY A 248 -28.31 7.12 -6.54
CA GLY A 248 -29.41 6.17 -6.57
C GLY A 248 -29.94 5.92 -7.98
N SER A 249 -31.25 6.06 -8.16
CA SER A 249 -31.94 5.91 -9.47
C SER A 249 -32.03 7.21 -10.28
N ALA A 250 -31.46 8.33 -9.82
CA ALA A 250 -31.51 9.60 -10.52
C ALA A 250 -30.79 9.56 -11.88
N HIS A 251 -31.17 10.47 -12.79
CA HIS A 251 -30.48 10.64 -14.06
C HIS A 251 -29.02 11.04 -13.82
N GLY A 252 -28.14 10.71 -14.76
CA GLY A 252 -26.72 11.06 -14.70
C GLY A 252 -26.53 12.59 -14.76
N GLU A 253 -25.83 13.14 -13.79
CA GLU A 253 -25.39 14.53 -13.79
C GLU A 253 -23.96 14.61 -14.37
N ARG A 254 -23.64 15.71 -15.04
CA ARG A 254 -22.33 15.96 -15.66
C ARG A 254 -21.66 17.15 -15.00
N MET A 255 -20.36 17.07 -14.82
CA MET A 255 -19.55 18.14 -14.27
C MET A 255 -18.24 18.23 -15.06
N LEU A 256 -17.94 19.43 -15.57
CA LEU A 256 -16.65 19.68 -16.24
C LEU A 256 -15.51 19.61 -15.22
N VAL A 257 -14.41 18.99 -15.60
CA VAL A 257 -13.28 18.73 -14.71
C VAL A 257 -11.97 18.74 -15.50
N ASP A 258 -10.91 19.32 -14.91
CA ASP A 258 -9.56 19.31 -15.48
C ASP A 258 -8.69 18.25 -14.80
N THR A 259 -8.98 17.94 -13.53
CA THR A 259 -8.32 16.88 -12.75
C THR A 259 -9.33 16.15 -11.89
N LEU A 260 -9.40 14.81 -12.04
CA LEU A 260 -10.21 13.93 -11.20
C LEU A 260 -9.31 13.10 -10.29
N LEU A 261 -9.52 13.21 -8.99
CA LEU A 261 -8.76 12.48 -7.98
C LEU A 261 -9.61 11.36 -7.36
N LEU A 262 -9.21 10.12 -7.58
CA LEU A 262 -9.96 8.92 -7.18
C LEU A 262 -9.40 8.29 -5.90
N HIS A 263 -10.28 7.78 -5.01
CA HIS A 263 -9.91 7.04 -3.81
C HIS A 263 -10.99 6.06 -3.37
N GLN A 264 -10.62 4.80 -3.15
CA GLN A 264 -11.50 3.74 -2.61
C GLN A 264 -10.82 2.97 -1.47
N GLY A 265 -10.09 3.71 -0.62
CA GLY A 265 -9.30 3.11 0.46
C GLY A 265 -7.95 2.57 -0.01
N VAL A 266 -7.29 1.86 0.88
CA VAL A 266 -5.98 1.25 0.66
C VAL A 266 -6.02 -0.24 0.97
N VAL A 267 -5.10 -0.99 0.38
CA VAL A 267 -4.94 -2.44 0.57
C VAL A 267 -3.48 -2.79 0.83
N PRO A 268 -3.17 -3.91 1.50
CA PRO A 268 -1.80 -4.34 1.71
C PRO A 268 -1.02 -4.49 0.41
N ASN A 269 0.24 -4.07 0.40
CA ASN A 269 1.16 -4.37 -0.69
C ASN A 269 1.74 -5.77 -0.49
N ALA A 270 1.04 -6.77 -1.03
CA ALA A 270 1.28 -8.19 -0.76
C ALA A 270 2.17 -8.88 -1.81
N ASN A 271 2.52 -8.23 -2.93
CA ASN A 271 3.15 -8.90 -4.07
C ASN A 271 4.44 -9.64 -3.71
N LEU A 272 5.36 -9.00 -2.98
CA LEU A 272 6.62 -9.63 -2.58
C LEU A 272 6.39 -10.79 -1.61
N ALA A 273 5.47 -10.63 -0.66
CA ALA A 273 5.11 -11.69 0.30
C ALA A 273 4.48 -12.89 -0.40
N MET A 274 3.56 -12.66 -1.36
CA MET A 274 2.97 -13.74 -2.16
C MET A 274 4.01 -14.44 -3.03
N ALA A 275 4.91 -13.69 -3.67
CA ALA A 275 5.98 -14.27 -4.50
C ALA A 275 6.98 -15.08 -3.67
N ALA A 276 7.24 -14.71 -2.41
CA ALA A 276 8.02 -15.49 -1.46
C ALA A 276 7.29 -16.75 -0.94
N GLY A 277 6.06 -16.99 -1.39
CA GLY A 277 5.26 -18.15 -1.02
C GLY A 277 4.67 -18.07 0.38
N ILE A 278 4.51 -16.89 0.95
CA ILE A 278 3.76 -16.69 2.20
C ILE A 278 2.29 -16.88 1.93
N ALA A 279 1.61 -17.67 2.78
CA ALA A 279 0.19 -17.93 2.67
C ALA A 279 -0.63 -16.64 2.90
N HIS A 280 -1.68 -16.46 2.10
CA HIS A 280 -2.62 -15.34 2.21
C HIS A 280 -4.05 -15.87 2.23
N ARG A 281 -4.93 -15.16 2.91
CA ARG A 281 -6.37 -15.42 2.95
C ARG A 281 -7.14 -14.19 2.51
N TRP A 282 -8.34 -14.37 1.99
CA TRP A 282 -9.27 -13.29 1.74
C TRP A 282 -9.83 -12.75 3.05
N ASP A 283 -9.84 -11.45 3.21
CA ASP A 283 -10.44 -10.75 4.35
C ASP A 283 -11.74 -10.04 3.91
N GLU A 284 -12.86 -10.47 4.45
CA GLU A 284 -14.19 -9.94 4.09
C GLU A 284 -14.43 -8.51 4.59
N GLN A 285 -13.73 -8.06 5.61
CA GLN A 285 -13.86 -6.68 6.10
C GLN A 285 -13.07 -5.73 5.21
N GLN A 286 -11.83 -6.08 4.90
CA GLN A 286 -10.93 -5.26 4.09
C GLN A 286 -11.12 -5.52 2.58
N LEU A 287 -11.87 -6.55 2.18
CA LEU A 287 -12.08 -6.95 0.77
C LEU A 287 -10.77 -7.06 -0.01
N CYS A 288 -9.80 -7.75 0.56
CA CYS A 288 -8.49 -7.99 -0.06
C CYS A 288 -7.83 -9.23 0.54
N PHE A 289 -6.73 -9.67 -0.09
CA PHE A 289 -5.89 -10.71 0.47
C PHE A 289 -4.96 -10.13 1.53
N VAL A 290 -4.95 -10.74 2.69
CA VAL A 290 -4.03 -10.43 3.81
C VAL A 290 -3.17 -11.66 4.13
N PRO A 291 -1.93 -11.48 4.62
CA PRO A 291 -1.07 -12.59 4.97
C PRO A 291 -1.64 -13.40 6.15
N CYS A 292 -1.45 -14.71 6.12
CA CYS A 292 -1.70 -15.58 7.26
C CYS A 292 -0.51 -15.46 8.21
N LEU A 293 -0.70 -14.77 9.32
CA LEU A 293 0.30 -14.66 10.38
C LEU A 293 0.20 -15.86 11.33
N SER A 294 1.33 -16.38 11.76
CA SER A 294 1.42 -17.52 12.70
C SER A 294 1.25 -17.08 14.14
N ASP A 295 1.57 -15.82 14.44
CA ASP A 295 1.48 -15.23 15.78
C ASP A 295 1.18 -13.72 15.73
N ALA A 296 1.06 -13.12 16.91
CA ALA A 296 0.83 -11.67 17.09
C ALA A 296 2.09 -10.82 16.86
N ASP A 297 3.24 -11.42 16.67
CA ASP A 297 4.54 -10.76 16.45
C ASP A 297 4.84 -10.55 14.96
N GLY A 298 3.95 -11.04 14.09
CA GLY A 298 4.05 -10.89 12.65
C GLY A 298 4.78 -12.02 11.93
N SER A 299 5.06 -13.12 12.61
CA SER A 299 5.66 -14.33 11.99
C SER A 299 4.73 -14.89 10.91
N THR A 300 5.33 -15.48 9.87
CA THR A 300 4.59 -16.02 8.72
C THR A 300 4.76 -17.54 8.60
N SER A 301 4.10 -18.12 7.60
CA SER A 301 4.26 -19.54 7.23
C SER A 301 5.69 -19.86 6.70
N ARG A 302 6.57 -18.88 6.56
CA ARG A 302 7.96 -19.05 6.14
C ARG A 302 8.90 -18.71 7.30
N ASP A 303 9.69 -19.68 7.74
CA ASP A 303 10.62 -19.47 8.84
C ASP A 303 11.59 -18.32 8.56
N GLY A 304 11.80 -17.50 9.58
CA GLY A 304 12.70 -16.37 9.50
C GLY A 304 12.16 -15.17 8.73
N ILE A 305 10.91 -15.19 8.22
CA ILE A 305 10.27 -14.09 7.54
C ILE A 305 9.05 -13.62 8.33
N ALA A 306 9.07 -12.36 8.73
CA ALA A 306 7.95 -11.67 9.40
C ALA A 306 7.38 -10.56 8.52
N ILE A 307 6.12 -10.16 8.79
CA ILE A 307 5.46 -9.03 8.13
C ILE A 307 5.03 -8.03 9.18
N ALA A 308 5.32 -6.74 8.97
CA ALA A 308 4.97 -5.66 9.89
C ALA A 308 4.29 -4.48 9.19
N GLY A 309 3.44 -3.76 9.92
CA GLY A 309 2.73 -2.57 9.42
C GLY A 309 1.51 -2.91 8.56
N ASP A 310 1.16 -2.00 7.63
CA ASP A 310 -0.04 -2.14 6.81
C ASP A 310 0.05 -3.28 5.78
N SER A 311 1.22 -3.83 5.52
CA SER A 311 1.38 -5.08 4.73
C SER A 311 0.84 -6.32 5.45
N ALA A 312 0.73 -6.29 6.78
CA ALA A 312 0.08 -7.33 7.59
C ALA A 312 -1.45 -7.17 7.70
N GLY A 313 -1.99 -6.07 7.17
CA GLY A 313 -3.39 -5.65 7.26
C GLY A 313 -3.48 -4.19 7.66
N ILE A 314 -4.41 -3.45 7.03
CA ILE A 314 -4.48 -1.99 7.15
C ILE A 314 -4.91 -1.57 8.55
N ALA A 315 -4.07 -0.79 9.25
CA ALA A 315 -4.36 -0.26 10.57
C ALA A 315 -3.96 1.22 10.77
N GLY A 316 -3.12 1.76 9.88
CA GLY A 316 -2.65 3.15 9.90
C GLY A 316 -1.25 3.32 10.48
N ALA A 317 -0.71 4.55 10.36
CA ALA A 317 0.71 4.82 10.63
C ALA A 317 1.14 4.50 12.07
N GLU A 318 0.35 4.90 13.05
CA GLU A 318 0.65 4.68 14.47
C GLU A 318 0.64 3.18 14.82
N ALA A 319 -0.37 2.45 14.34
CA ALA A 319 -0.41 0.99 14.47
C ALA A 319 0.76 0.31 13.74
N ALA A 320 1.15 0.83 12.57
CA ALA A 320 2.29 0.32 11.82
C ALA A 320 3.61 0.47 12.60
N VAL A 321 3.82 1.58 13.31
CA VAL A 321 4.98 1.77 14.21
C VAL A 321 5.00 0.70 15.28
N GLU A 322 3.86 0.46 15.95
CA GLU A 322 3.80 -0.54 17.03
C GLU A 322 4.02 -1.97 16.50
N ARG A 323 3.44 -2.32 15.35
CA ARG A 323 3.73 -3.61 14.68
C ARG A 323 5.21 -3.75 14.33
N GLY A 324 5.85 -2.67 13.88
CA GLY A 324 7.28 -2.64 13.60
C GLY A 324 8.12 -2.89 14.85
N ARG A 325 7.82 -2.23 15.97
CA ARG A 325 8.48 -2.45 17.27
C ARG A 325 8.36 -3.90 17.72
N ILE A 326 7.14 -4.46 17.64
CA ILE A 326 6.86 -5.85 18.04
C ILE A 326 7.65 -6.83 17.16
N ALA A 327 7.59 -6.69 15.84
CA ALA A 327 8.29 -7.57 14.90
C ALA A 327 9.83 -7.48 15.03
N GLY A 328 10.36 -6.25 15.21
CA GLY A 328 11.80 -6.05 15.43
C GLY A 328 12.29 -6.71 16.71
N GLN A 329 11.54 -6.57 17.80
CA GLN A 329 11.89 -7.23 19.05
C GLN A 329 11.77 -8.75 18.98
N ALA A 330 10.75 -9.27 18.27
CA ALA A 330 10.60 -10.70 18.04
C ALA A 330 11.78 -11.26 17.24
N ALA A 331 12.24 -10.53 16.22
CA ALA A 331 13.43 -10.89 15.45
C ALA A 331 14.69 -10.90 16.33
N ALA A 332 14.88 -9.91 17.20
CA ALA A 332 16.02 -9.86 18.13
C ALA A 332 16.02 -11.06 19.09
N ARG A 333 14.87 -11.37 19.69
CA ARG A 333 14.73 -12.56 20.56
C ARG A 333 15.05 -13.86 19.83
N ALA A 334 14.52 -14.01 18.62
CA ALA A 334 14.76 -15.21 17.81
C ALA A 334 16.22 -15.36 17.35
N LEU A 335 17.02 -14.29 17.42
CA LEU A 335 18.46 -14.29 17.17
C LEU A 335 19.30 -14.43 18.44
N GLY A 336 18.67 -14.66 19.59
CA GLY A 336 19.36 -14.95 20.86
C GLY A 336 19.73 -13.72 21.68
N VAL A 337 19.16 -12.54 21.38
CA VAL A 337 19.37 -11.36 22.23
C VAL A 337 18.64 -11.56 23.55
N ASP A 338 19.37 -11.33 24.66
CA ASP A 338 18.83 -11.45 26.01
C ASP A 338 17.59 -10.54 26.19
N PRO A 339 16.44 -11.09 26.61
CA PRO A 339 15.22 -10.33 26.85
C PRO A 339 15.38 -9.17 27.83
N SER A 340 16.30 -9.26 28.80
CA SER A 340 16.57 -8.19 29.76
C SER A 340 17.18 -6.94 29.12
N ARG A 341 17.81 -7.07 27.97
CA ARG A 341 18.38 -5.98 27.17
C ARG A 341 17.38 -5.34 26.20
N LEU A 342 16.21 -5.91 26.06
CA LEU A 342 15.17 -5.42 25.15
C LEU A 342 14.17 -4.54 25.90
N PRO A 343 13.69 -3.43 25.28
CA PRO A 343 12.71 -2.56 25.92
C PRO A 343 11.36 -3.29 26.12
N ASP A 344 10.60 -2.91 27.15
CA ASP A 344 9.24 -3.43 27.35
C ASP A 344 8.30 -2.96 26.22
N ILE A 345 7.65 -3.92 25.53
CA ILE A 345 6.68 -3.67 24.46
C ILE A 345 5.23 -3.84 24.91
N SER A 346 4.96 -3.97 26.19
CA SER A 346 3.58 -4.12 26.70
C SER A 346 2.72 -2.91 26.32
N SER A 347 3.29 -1.71 26.34
CA SER A 347 2.62 -0.50 25.85
C SER A 347 2.33 -0.55 24.36
N ALA A 348 3.29 -1.00 23.53
CA ALA A 348 3.12 -1.15 22.10
C ALA A 348 1.96 -2.11 21.77
N ARG A 349 1.86 -3.25 22.45
CA ARG A 349 0.76 -4.21 22.28
C ARG A 349 -0.59 -3.62 22.70
N ARG A 350 -0.66 -2.87 23.83
CA ARG A 350 -1.89 -2.18 24.23
C ARG A 350 -2.34 -1.11 23.25
N HIS A 351 -1.40 -0.31 22.72
CA HIS A 351 -1.69 0.70 21.71
C HIS A 351 -2.17 0.07 20.42
N LEU A 352 -1.48 -0.96 19.93
CA LEU A 352 -1.86 -1.69 18.73
C LEU A 352 -3.30 -2.21 18.83
N HIS A 353 -3.63 -2.90 19.93
CA HIS A 353 -4.99 -3.42 20.14
C HIS A 353 -6.06 -2.31 20.12
N ARG A 354 -5.76 -1.13 20.68
CA ARG A 354 -6.67 0.03 20.64
C ARG A 354 -6.90 0.53 19.22
N TYR A 355 -5.83 0.61 18.39
CA TYR A 355 -5.93 1.05 17.00
C TYR A 355 -6.72 0.05 16.16
N GLU A 356 -6.46 -1.24 16.30
CA GLU A 356 -7.14 -2.29 15.56
C GLU A 356 -8.63 -2.36 15.86
N ARG A 357 -9.03 -2.22 17.12
CA ARG A 357 -10.45 -2.16 17.50
C ARG A 357 -11.19 -0.96 16.90
N ALA A 358 -10.52 0.20 16.81
CA ALA A 358 -11.09 1.38 16.17
C ALA A 358 -11.19 1.23 14.65
N ARG A 359 -10.27 0.46 14.05
CA ARG A 359 -10.22 0.23 12.60
C ARG A 359 -11.45 -0.50 12.09
N ALA A 360 -12.01 -1.44 12.83
CA ALA A 360 -13.20 -2.19 12.43
C ALA A 360 -14.40 -1.29 12.07
N PHE A 361 -14.56 -0.15 12.75
CA PHE A 361 -15.57 0.85 12.38
C PHE A 361 -15.27 1.48 11.02
N LEU A 362 -14.02 1.89 10.78
CA LEU A 362 -13.63 2.55 9.53
C LEU A 362 -13.76 1.61 8.34
N ASP A 363 -13.37 0.35 8.50
CA ASP A 363 -13.48 -0.66 7.45
C ASP A 363 -14.94 -0.94 7.08
N ALA A 364 -15.83 -1.00 8.07
CA ALA A 364 -17.26 -1.15 7.84
C ALA A 364 -17.87 0.11 7.21
N PHE A 365 -17.54 1.30 7.75
CA PHE A 365 -18.14 2.57 7.32
C PHE A 365 -17.74 2.97 5.89
N TYR A 366 -16.47 2.77 5.54
CA TYR A 366 -15.91 3.10 4.23
C TYR A 366 -15.77 1.85 3.32
N ARG A 367 -16.56 0.81 3.58
CA ARG A 367 -16.58 -0.39 2.74
C ARG A 367 -16.92 0.00 1.29
N PRO A 368 -16.04 -0.25 0.31
CA PRO A 368 -16.30 0.12 -1.08
C PRO A 368 -17.47 -0.67 -1.66
N ALA A 369 -18.41 0.03 -2.30
CA ALA A 369 -19.54 -0.62 -2.98
C ALA A 369 -19.06 -1.49 -4.16
N SER A 370 -19.77 -2.56 -4.47
CA SER A 370 -19.43 -3.49 -5.57
C SER A 370 -19.35 -2.76 -6.92
N ALA A 371 -20.23 -1.81 -7.18
CA ALA A 371 -20.24 -1.00 -8.41
C ALA A 371 -18.91 -0.29 -8.71
N PHE A 372 -18.09 -0.03 -7.69
CA PHE A 372 -16.78 0.63 -7.82
C PHE A 372 -15.58 -0.32 -7.70
N ARG A 373 -15.82 -1.61 -7.47
CA ARG A 373 -14.78 -2.66 -7.38
C ARG A 373 -14.85 -3.64 -8.55
N ILE A 374 -16.04 -3.86 -9.07
CA ILE A 374 -16.33 -4.85 -10.11
C ILE A 374 -16.85 -4.10 -11.36
N PRO A 375 -15.95 -3.69 -12.25
CA PRO A 375 -16.30 -2.97 -13.46
C PRO A 375 -17.02 -3.83 -14.46
N GLN A 376 -17.66 -3.20 -15.44
CA GLN A 376 -18.41 -3.87 -16.50
C GLN A 376 -17.99 -3.37 -17.88
N GLY A 377 -18.33 -4.15 -18.92
CA GLY A 377 -18.14 -3.81 -20.33
C GLY A 377 -16.69 -3.48 -20.66
N ASP A 378 -16.48 -2.39 -21.40
CA ASP A 378 -15.17 -1.96 -21.90
C ASP A 378 -14.31 -1.24 -20.88
N THR A 379 -14.72 -1.22 -19.61
CA THR A 379 -13.90 -0.61 -18.55
C THR A 379 -12.57 -1.37 -18.41
N ILE A 380 -11.45 -0.67 -18.55
CA ILE A 380 -10.11 -1.24 -18.42
C ILE A 380 -9.90 -1.75 -16.99
N VAL A 381 -9.54 -3.01 -16.85
CA VAL A 381 -9.15 -3.67 -15.59
C VAL A 381 -7.63 -3.74 -15.46
N CYS A 382 -6.96 -4.25 -16.49
CA CYS A 382 -5.50 -4.30 -16.53
C CYS A 382 -4.96 -3.15 -17.38
N ARG A 383 -4.46 -2.09 -16.73
CA ARG A 383 -3.92 -0.92 -17.41
C ARG A 383 -2.64 -1.20 -18.21
N CYS A 384 -1.87 -2.20 -17.81
CA CYS A 384 -0.59 -2.52 -18.46
C CYS A 384 -0.77 -3.26 -19.80
N GLU A 385 -1.80 -4.09 -19.89
CA GLU A 385 -2.11 -4.95 -21.06
C GLU A 385 -3.45 -4.55 -21.71
N GLU A 386 -4.07 -3.45 -21.24
CA GLU A 386 -5.33 -2.86 -21.72
C GLU A 386 -6.51 -3.83 -21.76
N VAL A 387 -6.51 -4.83 -20.84
CA VAL A 387 -7.59 -5.83 -20.74
C VAL A 387 -8.82 -5.23 -20.07
N THR A 388 -9.97 -5.34 -20.72
CA THR A 388 -11.26 -4.83 -20.21
C THR A 388 -11.97 -5.83 -19.30
N ALA A 389 -13.01 -5.40 -18.62
CA ALA A 389 -13.87 -6.27 -17.85
C ALA A 389 -14.57 -7.29 -18.76
N GLN A 390 -15.03 -6.88 -19.96
CA GLN A 390 -15.67 -7.78 -20.92
C GLN A 390 -14.71 -8.90 -21.39
N ASN A 391 -13.45 -8.58 -21.70
CA ASN A 391 -12.48 -9.61 -22.07
C ASN A 391 -12.32 -10.70 -21.00
N ILE A 392 -12.37 -10.30 -19.70
CA ILE A 392 -12.28 -11.27 -18.60
C ILE A 392 -13.55 -12.11 -18.51
N VAL A 393 -14.74 -11.51 -18.68
CA VAL A 393 -16.02 -12.21 -18.70
C VAL A 393 -16.04 -13.26 -19.83
N ASP A 394 -15.62 -12.86 -21.02
CA ASP A 394 -15.55 -13.75 -22.20
C ASP A 394 -14.55 -14.89 -21.97
N ALA A 395 -13.40 -14.61 -21.39
CA ALA A 395 -12.42 -15.64 -21.02
C ALA A 395 -13.00 -16.65 -20.01
N VAL A 396 -13.78 -16.18 -19.04
CA VAL A 396 -14.45 -17.06 -18.07
C VAL A 396 -15.51 -17.93 -18.78
N ALA A 397 -16.27 -17.37 -19.73
CA ALA A 397 -17.28 -18.08 -20.48
C ALA A 397 -16.72 -19.24 -21.32
N ILE A 398 -15.50 -19.10 -21.86
CA ILE A 398 -14.81 -20.18 -22.60
C ILE A 398 -14.00 -21.15 -21.72
N GLY A 399 -14.10 -21.03 -20.36
CA GLY A 399 -13.54 -21.99 -19.43
C GLY A 399 -12.34 -21.54 -18.57
N CYS A 400 -11.98 -20.27 -18.55
CA CYS A 400 -10.96 -19.76 -17.63
C CYS A 400 -11.53 -19.66 -16.22
N HIS A 401 -11.26 -20.64 -15.36
CA HIS A 401 -11.87 -20.75 -14.04
C HIS A 401 -11.20 -19.91 -12.94
N GLY A 402 -10.07 -19.31 -13.20
CA GLY A 402 -9.35 -18.53 -12.19
C GLY A 402 -8.36 -17.53 -12.78
N PRO A 403 -7.77 -16.65 -11.93
CA PRO A 403 -6.89 -15.57 -12.36
C PRO A 403 -5.68 -16.05 -13.18
N ASN A 404 -5.13 -17.21 -12.85
CA ASN A 404 -3.94 -17.73 -13.54
C ASN A 404 -4.23 -18.21 -14.98
N GLN A 405 -5.44 -18.71 -15.24
CA GLN A 405 -5.86 -19.05 -16.61
C GLN A 405 -6.14 -17.78 -17.41
N VAL A 406 -6.86 -16.81 -16.82
CA VAL A 406 -7.05 -15.48 -17.42
C VAL A 406 -5.71 -14.81 -17.73
N LYS A 407 -4.74 -14.92 -16.82
CA LYS A 407 -3.37 -14.43 -17.02
C LYS A 407 -2.71 -15.06 -18.26
N SER A 408 -2.80 -16.37 -18.41
CA SER A 408 -2.22 -17.08 -19.55
C SER A 408 -2.93 -16.73 -20.86
N PHE A 409 -4.23 -16.53 -20.84
CA PHE A 409 -5.04 -16.29 -22.02
C PHE A 409 -5.00 -14.83 -22.50
N LEU A 410 -5.11 -13.86 -21.55
CA LEU A 410 -5.21 -12.44 -21.83
C LEU A 410 -3.96 -11.64 -21.47
N ARG A 411 -2.91 -12.27 -20.91
CA ARG A 411 -1.74 -11.60 -20.34
C ARG A 411 -2.05 -10.67 -19.14
N CYS A 412 -3.30 -10.65 -18.67
CA CYS A 412 -3.75 -9.84 -17.55
C CYS A 412 -2.91 -10.11 -16.29
N GLY A 413 -2.24 -9.10 -15.76
CA GLY A 413 -1.32 -9.23 -14.62
C GLY A 413 0.12 -9.61 -14.98
N MET A 414 0.48 -9.68 -16.27
CA MET A 414 1.85 -9.95 -16.74
C MET A 414 2.67 -8.68 -17.02
N GLY A 415 2.02 -7.53 -17.12
CA GLY A 415 2.71 -6.27 -17.39
C GLY A 415 3.59 -5.79 -16.22
N PRO A 416 4.25 -4.61 -16.35
CA PRO A 416 5.28 -4.12 -15.42
C PRO A 416 4.85 -4.06 -13.94
N CYS A 417 3.55 -3.86 -13.66
CA CYS A 417 3.04 -3.83 -12.30
C CYS A 417 2.91 -5.22 -11.66
N GLN A 418 3.09 -6.32 -12.43
CA GLN A 418 3.00 -7.70 -11.96
C GLN A 418 1.71 -7.97 -11.16
N GLY A 419 0.57 -7.53 -11.72
CA GLY A 419 -0.75 -7.74 -11.13
C GLY A 419 -1.10 -6.85 -9.94
N ARG A 420 -0.22 -5.98 -9.46
CA ARG A 420 -0.51 -5.10 -8.29
C ARG A 420 -1.79 -4.29 -8.46
N MET A 421 -2.00 -3.75 -9.67
CA MET A 421 -3.16 -2.88 -9.95
C MET A 421 -4.43 -3.64 -10.33
N CYS A 422 -4.35 -4.87 -10.85
CA CYS A 422 -5.53 -5.55 -11.38
C CYS A 422 -5.94 -6.79 -10.60
N SER A 423 -5.08 -7.41 -9.77
CA SER A 423 -5.36 -8.72 -9.19
C SER A 423 -6.65 -8.78 -8.37
N LEU A 424 -6.93 -7.78 -7.54
CA LEU A 424 -8.16 -7.74 -6.74
C LEU A 424 -9.40 -7.64 -7.63
N THR A 425 -9.40 -6.73 -8.60
CA THR A 425 -10.51 -6.54 -9.53
C THR A 425 -10.74 -7.78 -10.37
N VAL A 426 -9.68 -8.43 -10.87
CA VAL A 426 -9.77 -9.68 -11.63
C VAL A 426 -10.38 -10.79 -10.79
N THR A 427 -9.91 -10.95 -9.54
CA THR A 427 -10.46 -11.97 -8.62
C THR A 427 -11.93 -11.74 -8.35
N GLU A 428 -12.34 -10.51 -8.03
CA GLU A 428 -13.74 -10.18 -7.71
C GLU A 428 -14.65 -10.31 -8.95
N LEU A 429 -14.17 -9.91 -10.13
CA LEU A 429 -14.92 -10.05 -11.37
C LEU A 429 -15.15 -11.53 -11.73
N ILE A 430 -14.11 -12.36 -11.65
CA ILE A 430 -14.26 -13.81 -11.87
C ILE A 430 -15.19 -14.42 -10.82
N ALA A 431 -15.07 -14.02 -9.55
CA ALA A 431 -15.93 -14.48 -8.46
C ALA A 431 -17.39 -14.18 -8.76
N GLN A 432 -17.72 -12.96 -9.19
CA GLN A 432 -19.06 -12.55 -9.57
C GLN A 432 -19.61 -13.37 -10.74
N VAL A 433 -18.84 -13.49 -11.83
CA VAL A 433 -19.28 -14.24 -13.04
C VAL A 433 -19.52 -15.70 -12.73
N ARG A 434 -18.72 -16.30 -11.86
CA ARG A 434 -18.84 -17.73 -11.50
C ARG A 434 -19.78 -18.02 -10.34
N GLY A 435 -20.33 -17.01 -9.67
CA GLY A 435 -21.12 -17.19 -8.46
C GLY A 435 -20.32 -17.83 -7.31
N ARG A 436 -19.01 -17.51 -7.20
CA ARG A 436 -18.10 -18.01 -6.18
C ARG A 436 -17.59 -16.87 -5.31
N THR A 437 -17.00 -17.20 -4.16
CA THR A 437 -16.35 -16.21 -3.31
C THR A 437 -14.95 -15.87 -3.84
N PRO A 438 -14.43 -14.65 -3.60
CA PRO A 438 -13.05 -14.31 -3.93
C PRO A 438 -12.02 -15.26 -3.27
N ALA A 439 -12.33 -15.79 -2.09
CA ALA A 439 -11.49 -16.78 -1.41
C ALA A 439 -11.34 -18.08 -2.21
N GLU A 440 -12.42 -18.57 -2.83
CA GLU A 440 -12.41 -19.77 -3.67
C GLU A 440 -11.73 -19.53 -5.02
N ILE A 441 -11.85 -18.32 -5.58
CA ILE A 441 -11.20 -17.95 -6.85
C ILE A 441 -9.69 -17.79 -6.66
N GLY A 442 -9.25 -17.25 -5.54
CA GLY A 442 -7.85 -16.98 -5.27
C GLY A 442 -7.28 -15.79 -6.05
N THR A 443 -5.97 -15.71 -6.13
CA THR A 443 -5.24 -14.61 -6.77
C THR A 443 -4.21 -15.11 -7.77
N PHE A 444 -3.53 -14.19 -8.46
CA PHE A 444 -2.41 -14.52 -9.34
C PHE A 444 -1.29 -15.24 -8.59
N ARG A 445 -0.74 -16.29 -9.21
CA ARG A 445 0.52 -16.89 -8.79
C ARG A 445 1.66 -15.97 -9.20
N LEU A 446 2.16 -15.21 -8.25
CA LEU A 446 3.25 -14.28 -8.48
C LEU A 446 4.60 -15.00 -8.49
N ARG A 447 5.53 -14.52 -9.31
CA ARG A 447 6.90 -15.03 -9.44
C ARG A 447 7.87 -13.86 -9.51
N PRO A 448 9.08 -13.98 -8.98
CA PRO A 448 10.14 -13.01 -9.23
C PRO A 448 10.49 -12.94 -10.73
N PRO A 449 10.92 -11.75 -11.18
CA PRO A 449 10.99 -10.49 -10.48
C PRO A 449 9.60 -9.84 -10.28
N VAL A 450 9.30 -9.37 -9.06
CA VAL A 450 8.02 -8.69 -8.76
C VAL A 450 8.04 -7.18 -9.06
N LYS A 451 9.18 -6.69 -9.49
CA LYS A 451 9.44 -5.32 -9.97
C LYS A 451 10.19 -5.41 -11.29
N PRO A 452 10.01 -4.47 -12.22
CA PRO A 452 10.82 -4.41 -13.42
C PRO A 452 12.31 -4.27 -13.08
N ILE A 453 13.13 -5.06 -13.75
CA ILE A 453 14.59 -4.99 -13.73
C ILE A 453 15.10 -5.03 -15.15
N THR A 454 16.26 -4.45 -15.39
CA THR A 454 16.91 -4.54 -16.70
C THR A 454 17.62 -5.89 -16.88
N VAL A 455 17.84 -6.28 -18.13
CA VAL A 455 18.62 -7.50 -18.44
C VAL A 455 20.05 -7.37 -17.88
N ALA A 456 20.64 -6.17 -17.90
CA ALA A 456 21.96 -5.90 -17.34
C ALA A 456 21.99 -6.11 -15.82
N GLU A 457 20.96 -5.67 -15.08
CA GLU A 457 20.83 -5.92 -13.64
C GLU A 457 20.70 -7.41 -13.33
N LEU A 458 19.97 -8.18 -14.15
CA LEU A 458 19.84 -9.62 -13.98
C LEU A 458 21.16 -10.34 -14.24
N ALA A 459 21.87 -9.99 -15.32
CA ALA A 459 23.15 -10.59 -15.68
C ALA A 459 24.25 -10.30 -14.66
N ALA A 460 24.20 -9.16 -13.95
CA ALA A 460 25.17 -8.80 -12.92
C ALA A 460 25.19 -9.79 -11.72
N ILE A 461 24.07 -10.44 -11.41
CA ILE A 461 24.00 -11.45 -10.33
C ILE A 461 24.81 -12.71 -10.68
N SER A 462 24.72 -13.22 -11.90
CA SER A 462 25.44 -14.41 -12.34
C SER A 462 26.95 -14.20 -12.30
N ALA A 463 27.43 -13.04 -12.75
CA ALA A 463 28.86 -12.70 -12.71
C ALA A 463 29.45 -12.63 -11.29
N LEU A 464 28.66 -12.23 -10.30
CA LEU A 464 29.06 -12.20 -8.89
C LEU A 464 29.16 -13.60 -8.28
N GLN A 465 28.27 -14.51 -8.67
CA GLN A 465 28.30 -15.91 -8.21
C GLN A 465 29.51 -16.67 -8.78
N ASP A 466 29.82 -16.46 -10.05
CA ASP A 466 30.99 -17.07 -10.71
C ASP A 466 32.31 -16.62 -10.07
N ASN A 467 32.44 -15.32 -9.76
CA ASN A 467 33.62 -14.78 -9.10
C ASN A 467 33.78 -15.30 -7.66
N ALA A 468 32.68 -15.45 -6.90
CA ALA A 468 32.71 -16.01 -5.54
C ALA A 468 33.10 -17.50 -5.56
N THR A 469 32.64 -18.24 -6.57
CA THR A 469 32.97 -19.66 -6.75
C THR A 469 34.43 -19.85 -7.18
N ALA A 470 34.95 -18.94 -8.01
CA ALA A 470 36.36 -18.95 -8.42
C ALA A 470 37.31 -18.58 -7.26
N ALA A 471 36.93 -17.61 -6.42
CA ALA A 471 37.72 -17.22 -5.25
C ALA A 471 37.79 -18.30 -4.15
N ASN A 472 36.76 -19.15 -4.07
CA ASN A 472 36.74 -20.29 -3.12
C ASN A 472 37.47 -21.55 -3.65
N ARG A 473 37.96 -21.53 -4.89
CA ARG A 473 38.73 -22.64 -5.49
C ARG A 473 40.26 -22.42 -5.51
N ASN A 474 40.71 -21.25 -5.08
CA ASN A 474 42.10 -20.89 -4.83
C ASN A 474 42.39 -20.81 -3.33
#